data_e00aeefdbb98db0a864fd5f40300419a
#
_entry.id   e00aeefdbb98db0a864fd5f40300419a
#
_cell.length_a   1.000
_cell.length_b   1.000
_cell.length_c   1.000
_cell.angle_alpha   90.00
_cell.angle_beta   90.00
_cell.angle_gamma   90.00
#
_symmetry.space_group_name_H-M   'P 1'
#
loop_
_entity.id
_entity.type
_entity.pdbx_description
1 polymer ?
#
loop_
_entity_poly.entity_id
_entity_poly.type
_entity_poly.pdbx_seq_one_letter_code
_entity_poly.pdbx_strand_id
1 'polypeptide(L)'
;MSPSRVAHPFLLLRRVAVLPAWVRRLDAAAGRRINSRKVHPLLDRGLVRLSHSADRGALWFTAASVLLLLTRYRAALRGLASLTLTSALANLVGKQVFGGDRPLLKDIPVGRRLAKHPESGSFPSGHSASAAAFATGVALESPRVGAVTAPVAGAVAYSRLHTGAHWLSDVLGGIAIGAGVALVGKVLVPAPRRKPERHGGTPIPLPASPTGNGLFLVRNPSSGRAVVTRPDPAPILARLLPDARIHLLAVGEEVTAVVRAALETEPRPRILGVCGGDGTAASVAHLARESGLPLLVVPGGTFNHFARTAGIETIEDAVAALAAGQGLLVDVGELRLGTGEPETVLNAASVGIYPDFVAEREERELLLGKWVAGIVSAVLVLRRAGPVELVLDGRPIRAWSLFVGINRNHAIIPAPLQRRRLDDGVLDIRILHARSRAHAVAALSFGQRTSAILARLRLMPVGSTVESFSVQNLVTAVLPREGQAPGFAHDGEVRREVGDGGMPQGGYLSTVRIVEGGLRVYAPHE
;
A
#
# COMPACT_ATOMS: atom_id res chain seq x y z
N MET A 1 -5.75 -37.28 -49.29
CA MET A 1 -5.75 -37.49 -47.85
C MET A 1 -6.06 -36.16 -47.18
N SER A 2 -7.29 -36.03 -46.66
CA SER A 2 -7.79 -34.84 -46.00
C SER A 2 -7.35 -34.81 -44.53
N PRO A 3 -6.84 -33.68 -43.98
CA PRO A 3 -6.45 -33.63 -42.58
C PRO A 3 -7.69 -33.62 -41.69
N SER A 4 -7.75 -34.59 -40.80
CA SER A 4 -8.77 -34.75 -39.78
C SER A 4 -8.85 -33.50 -38.90
N ARG A 5 -10.03 -32.86 -38.86
CA ARG A 5 -10.35 -31.78 -37.91
C ARG A 5 -10.41 -32.38 -36.50
N VAL A 6 -9.42 -32.09 -35.69
CA VAL A 6 -9.46 -32.33 -34.25
C VAL A 6 -10.57 -31.42 -33.69
N ALA A 7 -11.67 -31.99 -33.30
CA ALA A 7 -12.75 -31.28 -32.63
C ALA A 7 -12.31 -30.92 -31.21
N HIS A 8 -12.03 -29.64 -30.95
CA HIS A 8 -11.79 -29.15 -29.58
C HIS A 8 -13.06 -29.30 -28.74
N PRO A 9 -12.99 -29.92 -27.56
CA PRO A 9 -14.16 -30.18 -26.71
C PRO A 9 -14.90 -28.92 -26.25
N PHE A 10 -14.28 -27.73 -26.32
CA PHE A 10 -14.90 -26.44 -26.02
C PHE A 10 -15.85 -25.89 -27.08
N LEU A 11 -15.91 -26.47 -28.29
CA LEU A 11 -16.80 -26.02 -29.35
C LEU A 11 -18.27 -26.42 -29.13
N LEU A 12 -18.55 -27.34 -28.22
CA LEU A 12 -19.93 -27.77 -27.91
C LEU A 12 -20.70 -26.75 -27.05
N LEU A 13 -20.02 -25.91 -26.26
CA LEU A 13 -20.66 -24.85 -25.46
C LEU A 13 -21.03 -23.62 -26.27
N ARG A 14 -20.55 -23.48 -27.51
CA ARG A 14 -20.80 -22.36 -28.41
C ARG A 14 -22.26 -22.24 -28.93
N ARG A 15 -23.09 -23.27 -28.69
CA ARG A 15 -24.50 -23.31 -29.16
C ARG A 15 -25.55 -23.03 -28.06
N VAL A 16 -25.16 -22.82 -26.80
CA VAL A 16 -26.12 -22.80 -25.68
C VAL A 16 -26.48 -21.38 -25.19
N ALA A 17 -25.73 -20.34 -25.54
CA ALA A 17 -26.09 -18.96 -25.15
C ALA A 17 -27.10 -18.35 -26.14
N VAL A 18 -28.27 -18.94 -26.26
CA VAL A 18 -29.39 -18.31 -26.96
C VAL A 18 -29.97 -17.24 -26.05
N LEU A 19 -29.58 -15.99 -26.30
CA LEU A 19 -30.21 -14.84 -25.64
C LEU A 19 -31.72 -14.92 -25.79
N PRO A 20 -32.52 -14.62 -24.76
CA PRO A 20 -33.97 -14.63 -24.81
C PRO A 20 -34.49 -13.82 -26.00
N ALA A 21 -35.62 -14.22 -26.59
CA ALA A 21 -36.15 -13.57 -27.77
C ALA A 21 -36.41 -12.07 -27.58
N TRP A 22 -36.76 -11.65 -26.39
CA TRP A 22 -36.96 -10.24 -26.06
C TRP A 22 -35.65 -9.43 -26.13
N VAL A 23 -34.50 -9.98 -25.69
CA VAL A 23 -33.18 -9.34 -25.81
C VAL A 23 -32.80 -9.14 -27.26
N ARG A 24 -32.98 -10.17 -28.12
CA ARG A 24 -32.71 -10.09 -29.55
C ARG A 24 -33.58 -9.04 -30.25
N ARG A 25 -34.87 -8.89 -29.84
CA ARG A 25 -35.75 -7.83 -30.33
C ARG A 25 -35.25 -6.45 -29.93
N LEU A 26 -34.80 -6.26 -28.72
CA LEU A 26 -34.20 -5.01 -28.22
C LEU A 26 -32.91 -4.67 -28.98
N ASP A 27 -32.02 -5.63 -29.18
CA ASP A 27 -30.80 -5.48 -29.96
C ASP A 27 -31.09 -5.01 -31.39
N ALA A 28 -32.03 -5.68 -32.08
CA ALA A 28 -32.43 -5.32 -33.43
C ALA A 28 -33.10 -3.93 -33.47
N ALA A 29 -33.94 -3.60 -32.50
CA ALA A 29 -34.60 -2.29 -32.43
C ALA A 29 -33.59 -1.16 -32.18
N ALA A 30 -32.65 -1.35 -31.23
CA ALA A 30 -31.60 -0.39 -30.96
C ALA A 30 -30.67 -0.19 -32.18
N GLY A 31 -30.24 -1.28 -32.82
CA GLY A 31 -29.42 -1.22 -34.02
C GLY A 31 -30.10 -0.44 -35.14
N ARG A 32 -31.39 -0.75 -35.45
CA ARG A 32 -32.16 0.00 -36.46
C ARG A 32 -32.30 1.48 -36.09
N ARG A 33 -32.65 1.80 -34.82
CA ARG A 33 -32.83 3.19 -34.38
C ARG A 33 -31.55 4.02 -34.47
N ILE A 34 -30.40 3.44 -34.18
CA ILE A 34 -29.10 4.12 -34.24
C ILE A 34 -28.65 4.30 -35.69
N ASN A 35 -28.79 3.26 -36.52
CA ASN A 35 -28.24 3.25 -37.88
C ASN A 35 -29.17 3.88 -38.93
N SER A 36 -30.50 4.01 -38.67
CA SER A 36 -31.42 4.76 -39.53
C SER A 36 -31.33 6.28 -39.37
N ARG A 37 -30.75 6.77 -38.25
CA ARG A 37 -30.63 8.21 -38.01
C ARG A 37 -29.52 8.82 -38.86
N LYS A 38 -29.84 9.88 -39.59
CA LYS A 38 -28.85 10.73 -40.25
C LYS A 38 -28.14 11.56 -39.16
N VAL A 39 -26.84 11.43 -39.05
CA VAL A 39 -25.98 12.16 -38.10
C VAL A 39 -25.07 13.07 -38.91
N HIS A 40 -24.66 14.20 -38.31
CA HIS A 40 -23.76 15.11 -38.99
C HIS A 40 -22.43 14.40 -39.34
N PRO A 41 -21.86 14.57 -40.55
CA PRO A 41 -20.68 13.84 -41.03
C PRO A 41 -19.46 13.96 -40.11
N LEU A 42 -19.31 15.08 -39.40
CA LEU A 42 -18.23 15.26 -38.41
C LEU A 42 -18.38 14.36 -37.18
N LEU A 43 -19.62 14.16 -36.70
CA LEU A 43 -19.90 13.24 -35.61
C LEU A 43 -19.70 11.77 -36.02
N ASP A 44 -20.14 11.41 -37.25
CA ASP A 44 -19.87 10.08 -37.79
C ASP A 44 -18.36 9.78 -37.82
N ARG A 45 -17.56 10.70 -38.42
CA ARG A 45 -16.09 10.55 -38.47
C ARG A 45 -15.48 10.55 -37.09
N GLY A 46 -15.96 11.39 -36.16
CA GLY A 46 -15.51 11.46 -34.79
C GLY A 46 -15.71 10.15 -34.04
N LEU A 47 -16.90 9.55 -34.14
CA LEU A 47 -17.22 8.28 -33.47
C LEU A 47 -16.41 7.11 -34.05
N VAL A 48 -16.20 7.07 -35.38
CA VAL A 48 -15.35 6.07 -36.03
C VAL A 48 -13.88 6.22 -35.54
N ARG A 49 -13.34 7.44 -35.51
CA ARG A 49 -11.98 7.70 -35.01
C ARG A 49 -11.85 7.36 -33.54
N LEU A 50 -12.84 7.70 -32.72
CA LEU A 50 -12.87 7.35 -31.30
C LEU A 50 -12.88 5.82 -31.09
N SER A 51 -13.64 5.10 -31.92
CA SER A 51 -13.63 3.65 -31.92
C SER A 51 -12.23 3.08 -32.19
N HIS A 52 -11.53 3.63 -33.19
CA HIS A 52 -10.14 3.23 -33.51
C HIS A 52 -9.13 3.62 -32.46
N SER A 53 -9.24 4.82 -31.83
CA SER A 53 -8.32 5.25 -30.79
C SER A 53 -8.38 4.36 -29.54
N ALA A 54 -9.50 3.68 -29.33
CA ALA A 54 -9.66 2.71 -28.24
C ALA A 54 -9.12 1.31 -28.60
N ASP A 55 -8.70 1.08 -29.86
CA ASP A 55 -8.09 -0.18 -30.27
C ASP A 55 -6.80 -0.44 -29.47
N ARG A 56 -6.63 -1.70 -29.06
CA ARG A 56 -5.49 -2.15 -28.24
C ARG A 56 -5.28 -1.35 -26.93
N GLY A 57 -6.29 -0.57 -26.51
CA GLY A 57 -6.21 0.24 -25.29
C GLY A 57 -5.46 1.56 -25.42
N ALA A 58 -5.04 1.99 -26.63
CA ALA A 58 -4.20 3.17 -26.84
C ALA A 58 -4.76 4.43 -26.18
N LEU A 59 -6.06 4.72 -26.35
CA LEU A 59 -6.75 5.84 -25.69
C LEU A 59 -6.56 5.83 -24.17
N TRP A 60 -6.68 4.66 -23.55
CA TRP A 60 -6.62 4.51 -22.10
C TRP A 60 -5.19 4.58 -21.55
N PHE A 61 -4.22 4.06 -22.30
CA PHE A 61 -2.80 4.24 -21.95
C PHE A 61 -2.40 5.72 -22.03
N THR A 62 -2.87 6.44 -23.07
CA THR A 62 -2.64 7.89 -23.17
C THR A 62 -3.30 8.64 -22.01
N ALA A 63 -4.56 8.32 -21.68
CA ALA A 63 -5.26 8.92 -20.55
C ALA A 63 -4.53 8.64 -19.22
N ALA A 64 -4.05 7.41 -19.02
CA ALA A 64 -3.27 7.04 -17.84
C ALA A 64 -1.94 7.81 -17.76
N SER A 65 -1.23 7.97 -18.88
CA SER A 65 0.01 8.77 -18.94
C SER A 65 -0.24 10.22 -18.56
N VAL A 66 -1.32 10.82 -19.05
CA VAL A 66 -1.73 12.18 -18.64
C VAL A 66 -2.02 12.23 -17.14
N LEU A 67 -2.71 11.24 -16.58
CA LEU A 67 -2.98 11.18 -15.15
C LEU A 67 -1.70 11.02 -14.32
N LEU A 68 -0.71 10.30 -14.82
CA LEU A 68 0.62 10.19 -14.17
C LEU A 68 1.33 11.55 -14.16
N LEU A 69 1.35 12.27 -15.28
CA LEU A 69 1.93 13.62 -15.38
C LEU A 69 1.22 14.62 -14.44
N LEU A 70 -0.09 14.46 -14.25
CA LEU A 70 -0.89 15.26 -13.31
C LEU A 70 -0.79 14.76 -11.86
N THR A 71 0.20 13.92 -11.52
CA THR A 71 0.43 13.34 -10.19
C THR A 71 -0.74 12.51 -9.64
N ARG A 72 -1.66 12.08 -10.51
CA ARG A 72 -2.82 11.23 -10.18
C ARG A 72 -2.51 9.74 -10.36
N TYR A 73 -1.30 9.31 -9.94
CA TYR A 73 -0.78 7.96 -10.19
C TYR A 73 -1.70 6.84 -9.72
N ARG A 74 -2.41 7.01 -8.61
CA ARG A 74 -3.33 5.98 -8.09
C ARG A 74 -4.52 5.76 -9.03
N ALA A 75 -5.12 6.85 -9.54
CA ALA A 75 -6.22 6.78 -10.50
C ALA A 75 -5.76 6.13 -11.80
N ALA A 76 -4.57 6.51 -12.31
CA ALA A 76 -3.97 5.90 -13.48
C ALA A 76 -3.75 4.39 -13.30
N LEU A 77 -3.08 3.99 -12.21
CA LEU A 77 -2.75 2.58 -11.94
C LEU A 77 -4.01 1.73 -11.72
N ARG A 78 -4.99 2.21 -10.95
CA ARG A 78 -6.25 1.49 -10.75
C ARG A 78 -7.02 1.36 -12.06
N GLY A 79 -7.08 2.43 -12.85
CA GLY A 79 -7.71 2.41 -14.17
C GLY A 79 -7.07 1.36 -15.09
N LEU A 80 -5.75 1.38 -15.21
CA LEU A 80 -5.00 0.41 -16.03
C LEU A 80 -5.12 -1.02 -15.51
N ALA A 81 -4.99 -1.25 -14.21
CA ALA A 81 -5.14 -2.59 -13.63
C ALA A 81 -6.54 -3.18 -13.88
N SER A 82 -7.59 -2.37 -13.68
CA SER A 82 -8.97 -2.76 -13.97
C SER A 82 -9.17 -3.08 -15.45
N LEU A 83 -8.64 -2.23 -16.35
CA LEU A 83 -8.68 -2.43 -17.79
C LEU A 83 -7.97 -3.72 -18.21
N THR A 84 -6.74 -3.93 -17.74
CA THR A 84 -5.93 -5.10 -18.14
C THR A 84 -6.58 -6.40 -17.68
N LEU A 85 -7.04 -6.45 -16.44
CA LEU A 85 -7.73 -7.62 -15.90
C LEU A 85 -9.04 -7.90 -16.64
N THR A 86 -9.82 -6.84 -16.92
CA THR A 86 -11.07 -6.95 -17.68
C THR A 86 -10.82 -7.40 -19.11
N SER A 87 -9.78 -6.85 -19.77
CA SER A 87 -9.43 -7.24 -21.14
C SER A 87 -9.03 -8.72 -21.22
N ALA A 88 -8.24 -9.20 -20.26
CA ALA A 88 -7.91 -10.61 -20.15
C ALA A 88 -9.17 -11.46 -19.95
N LEU A 89 -10.03 -11.12 -19.00
CA LEU A 89 -11.25 -11.85 -18.70
C LEU A 89 -12.21 -11.88 -19.90
N ALA A 90 -12.46 -10.74 -20.55
CA ALA A 90 -13.37 -10.65 -21.68
C ALA A 90 -12.87 -11.41 -22.93
N ASN A 91 -11.56 -11.35 -23.20
CA ASN A 91 -11.00 -11.97 -24.42
C ASN A 91 -10.64 -13.45 -24.22
N LEU A 92 -10.09 -13.83 -23.06
CA LEU A 92 -9.66 -15.22 -22.83
C LEU A 92 -10.81 -16.13 -22.38
N VAL A 93 -11.77 -15.59 -21.64
CA VAL A 93 -12.90 -16.38 -21.10
C VAL A 93 -14.20 -16.03 -21.81
N GLY A 94 -14.59 -14.75 -21.81
CA GLY A 94 -15.89 -14.32 -22.29
C GLY A 94 -16.17 -14.72 -23.74
N LYS A 95 -15.25 -14.45 -24.66
CA LYS A 95 -15.41 -14.78 -26.08
C LYS A 95 -15.35 -16.27 -26.37
N GLN A 96 -14.65 -17.04 -25.55
CA GLN A 96 -14.58 -18.50 -25.73
C GLN A 96 -15.84 -19.21 -25.23
N VAL A 97 -16.44 -18.68 -24.15
CA VAL A 97 -17.60 -19.29 -23.50
C VAL A 97 -18.90 -18.88 -24.20
N PHE A 98 -19.10 -17.58 -24.47
CA PHE A 98 -20.38 -17.06 -24.92
C PHE A 98 -20.47 -16.87 -26.45
N GLY A 99 -19.45 -16.39 -27.11
CA GLY A 99 -19.45 -16.18 -28.57
C GLY A 99 -20.57 -15.23 -29.05
N GLY A 100 -21.27 -15.62 -30.11
CA GLY A 100 -22.41 -14.89 -30.69
C GLY A 100 -22.10 -14.23 -32.04
N ASP A 101 -23.13 -14.04 -32.88
CA ASP A 101 -23.02 -13.41 -34.19
C ASP A 101 -23.09 -11.88 -34.07
N ARG A 102 -22.37 -11.19 -34.95
CA ARG A 102 -22.35 -9.72 -35.01
C ARG A 102 -23.48 -9.16 -35.86
N PRO A 103 -23.82 -7.85 -35.73
CA PRO A 103 -24.73 -7.18 -36.63
C PRO A 103 -24.33 -7.34 -38.10
N LEU A 104 -25.31 -7.49 -38.96
CA LEU A 104 -25.06 -7.65 -40.40
C LEU A 104 -24.61 -6.32 -41.01
N LEU A 105 -23.52 -6.33 -41.76
CA LEU A 105 -22.94 -5.12 -42.38
C LEU A 105 -23.91 -4.42 -43.37
N LYS A 106 -24.85 -5.17 -43.96
CA LYS A 106 -25.88 -4.60 -44.90
C LYS A 106 -26.76 -3.54 -44.22
N ASP A 107 -26.96 -3.66 -42.89
CA ASP A 107 -27.81 -2.76 -42.12
C ASP A 107 -27.07 -1.53 -41.59
N ILE A 108 -25.75 -1.42 -41.87
CA ILE A 108 -24.89 -0.35 -41.39
C ILE A 108 -24.48 0.57 -42.54
N PRO A 109 -24.67 1.90 -42.45
CA PRO A 109 -24.21 2.85 -43.45
C PRO A 109 -22.74 2.69 -43.78
N VAL A 110 -22.37 2.74 -45.07
CA VAL A 110 -20.99 2.47 -45.52
C VAL A 110 -19.96 3.34 -44.83
N GLY A 111 -20.25 4.63 -44.61
CA GLY A 111 -19.34 5.56 -43.93
C GLY A 111 -19.11 5.29 -42.44
N ARG A 112 -19.89 4.37 -41.82
CA ARG A 112 -19.75 3.97 -40.40
C ARG A 112 -19.05 2.64 -40.21
N ARG A 113 -18.87 1.86 -41.29
CA ARG A 113 -18.25 0.53 -41.21
C ARG A 113 -16.78 0.65 -40.84
N LEU A 114 -16.33 -0.25 -39.97
CA LEU A 114 -14.91 -0.36 -39.64
C LEU A 114 -14.15 -0.93 -40.85
N ALA A 115 -12.96 -0.40 -41.11
CA ALA A 115 -12.08 -0.86 -42.18
C ALA A 115 -11.72 -2.35 -42.05
N LYS A 116 -11.56 -2.83 -40.82
CA LYS A 116 -11.35 -4.25 -40.50
C LYS A 116 -12.44 -4.72 -39.55
N HIS A 117 -13.29 -5.63 -40.02
CA HIS A 117 -14.34 -6.20 -39.17
C HIS A 117 -13.76 -7.30 -38.28
N PRO A 118 -14.04 -7.30 -36.97
CA PRO A 118 -13.49 -8.32 -36.06
C PRO A 118 -14.12 -9.69 -36.35
N GLU A 119 -13.31 -10.75 -36.43
CA GLU A 119 -13.74 -12.13 -36.69
C GLU A 119 -14.10 -12.92 -35.41
N SER A 120 -13.74 -12.39 -34.22
CA SER A 120 -14.05 -13.03 -32.94
C SER A 120 -15.53 -12.91 -32.57
N GLY A 121 -16.01 -13.73 -31.64
CA GLY A 121 -17.38 -13.67 -31.11
C GLY A 121 -17.82 -12.27 -30.68
N SER A 122 -19.13 -11.99 -30.75
CA SER A 122 -19.69 -10.66 -30.48
C SER A 122 -19.72 -10.32 -28.99
N PHE A 123 -20.16 -11.26 -28.16
CA PHE A 123 -20.32 -11.04 -26.72
C PHE A 123 -19.09 -11.52 -25.92
N PRO A 124 -18.68 -10.78 -24.90
CA PRO A 124 -19.02 -9.38 -24.59
C PRO A 124 -18.19 -8.39 -25.45
N SER A 125 -18.64 -7.11 -25.52
CA SER A 125 -17.87 -6.06 -26.18
C SER A 125 -16.61 -5.72 -25.37
N GLY A 126 -15.42 -6.10 -25.88
CA GLY A 126 -14.14 -5.86 -25.22
C GLY A 126 -13.82 -4.37 -25.06
N HIS A 127 -14.16 -3.53 -26.07
CA HIS A 127 -13.97 -2.07 -25.98
C HIS A 127 -14.82 -1.44 -24.88
N SER A 128 -16.10 -1.82 -24.81
CA SER A 128 -17.00 -1.34 -23.77
C SER A 128 -16.59 -1.80 -22.39
N ALA A 129 -16.11 -3.04 -22.28
CA ALA A 129 -15.60 -3.60 -21.03
C ALA A 129 -14.34 -2.86 -20.54
N SER A 130 -13.35 -2.65 -21.42
CA SER A 130 -12.12 -1.92 -21.09
C SER A 130 -12.41 -0.46 -20.75
N ALA A 131 -13.30 0.21 -21.48
CA ALA A 131 -13.72 1.58 -21.24
C ALA A 131 -14.37 1.74 -19.86
N ALA A 132 -15.35 0.88 -19.55
CA ALA A 132 -16.04 0.90 -18.27
C ALA A 132 -15.10 0.57 -17.11
N ALA A 133 -14.21 -0.42 -17.27
CA ALA A 133 -13.22 -0.79 -16.27
C ALA A 133 -12.26 0.36 -15.94
N PHE A 134 -11.72 1.02 -16.97
CA PHE A 134 -10.82 2.16 -16.78
C PHE A 134 -11.54 3.31 -16.10
N ALA A 135 -12.68 3.76 -16.63
CA ALA A 135 -13.41 4.90 -16.09
C ALA A 135 -13.88 4.66 -14.65
N THR A 136 -14.41 3.46 -14.35
CA THR A 136 -14.81 3.08 -12.99
C THR A 136 -13.58 3.02 -12.07
N GLY A 137 -12.48 2.41 -12.50
CA GLY A 137 -11.24 2.34 -11.73
C GLY A 137 -10.71 3.72 -11.37
N VAL A 138 -10.70 4.65 -12.34
CA VAL A 138 -10.32 6.05 -12.12
C VAL A 138 -11.29 6.76 -11.16
N ALA A 139 -12.59 6.60 -11.36
CA ALA A 139 -13.63 7.24 -10.53
C ALA A 139 -13.56 6.81 -9.05
N LEU A 140 -13.19 5.56 -8.79
CA LEU A 140 -13.03 5.01 -7.45
C LEU A 140 -11.87 5.65 -6.65
N GLU A 141 -10.86 6.20 -7.34
CA GLU A 141 -9.74 6.92 -6.72
C GLU A 141 -9.93 8.44 -6.78
N SER A 142 -10.54 8.96 -7.85
CA SER A 142 -10.74 10.38 -8.08
C SER A 142 -12.09 10.64 -8.77
N PRO A 143 -13.17 10.90 -8.01
CA PRO A 143 -14.51 11.12 -8.57
C PRO A 143 -14.56 12.26 -9.59
N ARG A 144 -13.80 13.34 -9.38
CA ARG A 144 -13.73 14.49 -10.32
C ARG A 144 -13.13 14.08 -11.67
N VAL A 145 -12.08 13.28 -11.66
CA VAL A 145 -11.47 12.74 -12.91
C VAL A 145 -12.40 11.70 -13.53
N GLY A 146 -13.06 10.90 -12.69
CA GLY A 146 -14.09 9.96 -13.10
C GLY A 146 -15.23 10.63 -13.86
N ALA A 147 -15.68 11.80 -13.43
CA ALA A 147 -16.72 12.57 -14.12
C ALA A 147 -16.29 13.02 -15.53
N VAL A 148 -14.99 13.15 -15.81
CA VAL A 148 -14.46 13.45 -17.14
C VAL A 148 -14.26 12.16 -17.97
N THR A 149 -13.76 11.09 -17.35
CA THR A 149 -13.48 9.84 -18.08
C THR A 149 -14.73 9.03 -18.40
N ALA A 150 -15.79 9.12 -17.59
CA ALA A 150 -17.03 8.38 -17.79
C ALA A 150 -17.76 8.75 -19.10
N PRO A 151 -17.95 10.04 -19.47
CA PRO A 151 -18.50 10.40 -20.77
C PRO A 151 -17.69 9.88 -21.96
N VAL A 152 -16.36 9.89 -21.85
CA VAL A 152 -15.47 9.35 -22.90
C VAL A 152 -15.69 7.83 -23.02
N ALA A 153 -15.77 7.12 -21.90
CA ALA A 153 -16.06 5.69 -21.89
C ALA A 153 -17.45 5.37 -22.48
N GLY A 154 -18.44 6.19 -22.15
CA GLY A 154 -19.78 6.10 -22.74
C GLY A 154 -19.77 6.33 -24.26
N ALA A 155 -19.01 7.32 -24.72
CA ALA A 155 -18.85 7.59 -26.16
C ALA A 155 -18.15 6.43 -26.90
N VAL A 156 -17.11 5.82 -26.28
CA VAL A 156 -16.48 4.61 -26.82
C VAL A 156 -17.48 3.46 -26.89
N ALA A 157 -18.24 3.22 -25.82
CA ALA A 157 -19.26 2.17 -25.80
C ALA A 157 -20.36 2.41 -26.88
N TYR A 158 -20.83 3.66 -26.99
CA TYR A 158 -21.80 4.05 -28.04
C TYR A 158 -21.22 3.89 -29.45
N SER A 159 -19.96 4.22 -29.67
CA SER A 159 -19.31 4.07 -30.97
C SER A 159 -19.35 2.62 -31.49
N ARG A 160 -19.39 1.61 -30.60
CA ARG A 160 -19.49 0.19 -30.99
C ARG A 160 -20.86 -0.17 -31.55
N LEU A 161 -21.92 0.49 -31.08
CA LEU A 161 -23.26 0.38 -31.63
C LEU A 161 -23.35 1.14 -32.97
N HIS A 162 -22.81 2.33 -33.03
CA HIS A 162 -22.81 3.21 -34.18
C HIS A 162 -22.07 2.62 -35.39
N THR A 163 -20.96 1.95 -35.15
CA THR A 163 -20.16 1.26 -36.19
C THR A 163 -20.70 -0.13 -36.53
N GLY A 164 -21.74 -0.60 -35.84
CA GLY A 164 -22.30 -1.95 -36.04
C GLY A 164 -21.37 -3.08 -35.65
N ALA A 165 -20.36 -2.78 -34.82
CA ALA A 165 -19.41 -3.81 -34.37
C ALA A 165 -20.00 -4.75 -33.30
N HIS A 166 -21.00 -4.28 -32.56
CA HIS A 166 -21.62 -5.00 -31.45
C HIS A 166 -23.12 -4.71 -31.31
N TRP A 167 -23.86 -5.62 -30.72
CA TRP A 167 -25.23 -5.44 -30.27
C TRP A 167 -25.29 -4.64 -28.96
N LEU A 168 -26.47 -4.13 -28.60
CA LEU A 168 -26.70 -3.42 -27.35
C LEU A 168 -26.40 -4.33 -26.15
N SER A 169 -26.83 -5.57 -26.17
CA SER A 169 -26.54 -6.57 -25.14
C SER A 169 -25.04 -6.81 -24.93
N ASP A 170 -24.23 -6.84 -26.02
CA ASP A 170 -22.77 -6.98 -25.94
C ASP A 170 -22.14 -5.80 -25.24
N VAL A 171 -22.62 -4.60 -25.54
CA VAL A 171 -22.12 -3.34 -24.94
C VAL A 171 -22.47 -3.27 -23.47
N LEU A 172 -23.72 -3.55 -23.10
CA LEU A 172 -24.18 -3.54 -21.72
C LEU A 172 -23.49 -4.63 -20.89
N GLY A 173 -23.35 -5.84 -21.44
CA GLY A 173 -22.62 -6.93 -20.83
C GLY A 173 -21.14 -6.57 -20.61
N GLY A 174 -20.51 -5.96 -21.60
CA GLY A 174 -19.14 -5.44 -21.48
C GLY A 174 -19.01 -4.41 -20.36
N ILE A 175 -19.91 -3.41 -20.32
CA ILE A 175 -19.93 -2.38 -19.26
C ILE A 175 -20.08 -3.03 -17.87
N ALA A 176 -21.02 -3.96 -17.72
CA ALA A 176 -21.26 -4.66 -16.47
C ALA A 176 -20.02 -5.44 -15.98
N ILE A 177 -19.35 -6.17 -16.89
CA ILE A 177 -18.12 -6.91 -16.58
C ILE A 177 -17.01 -5.92 -16.19
N GLY A 178 -16.79 -4.86 -16.96
CA GLY A 178 -15.73 -3.90 -16.70
C GLY A 178 -15.91 -3.16 -15.38
N ALA A 179 -17.10 -2.63 -15.12
CA ALA A 179 -17.43 -1.98 -13.86
C ALA A 179 -17.34 -2.97 -12.67
N GLY A 180 -17.85 -4.20 -12.86
CA GLY A 180 -17.79 -5.25 -11.86
C GLY A 180 -16.36 -5.60 -11.45
N VAL A 181 -15.46 -5.78 -12.42
CA VAL A 181 -14.03 -6.03 -12.16
C VAL A 181 -13.39 -4.88 -11.37
N ALA A 182 -13.67 -3.62 -11.75
CA ALA A 182 -13.15 -2.45 -11.04
C ALA A 182 -13.68 -2.38 -9.59
N LEU A 183 -14.97 -2.68 -9.37
CA LEU A 183 -15.59 -2.71 -8.05
C LEU A 183 -15.04 -3.85 -7.17
N VAL A 184 -14.89 -5.04 -7.74
CA VAL A 184 -14.21 -6.15 -7.05
C VAL A 184 -12.78 -5.76 -6.70
N GLY A 185 -12.06 -5.13 -7.64
CA GLY A 185 -10.74 -4.58 -7.40
C GLY A 185 -10.69 -3.57 -6.24
N LYS A 186 -11.75 -2.76 -6.03
CA LYS A 186 -11.86 -1.86 -4.88
C LYS A 186 -11.97 -2.62 -3.55
N VAL A 187 -12.69 -3.74 -3.55
CA VAL A 187 -12.86 -4.57 -2.34
C VAL A 187 -11.55 -5.28 -2.01
N LEU A 188 -10.86 -5.80 -3.02
CA LEU A 188 -9.60 -6.51 -2.85
C LEU A 188 -8.43 -5.56 -2.51
N VAL A 189 -8.43 -4.37 -3.10
CA VAL A 189 -7.42 -3.33 -2.92
C VAL A 189 -8.12 -2.02 -2.56
N PRO A 190 -8.56 -1.86 -1.30
CA PRO A 190 -9.24 -0.65 -0.89
C PRO A 190 -8.32 0.57 -1.02
N ALA A 191 -8.89 1.69 -1.47
CA ALA A 191 -8.20 2.97 -1.38
C ALA A 191 -7.93 3.27 0.10
N PRO A 192 -6.72 3.73 0.46
CA PRO A 192 -6.50 4.24 1.81
C PRO A 192 -7.51 5.37 2.02
N ARG A 193 -8.37 5.20 3.01
CA ARG A 193 -9.26 6.28 3.44
C ARG A 193 -8.38 7.37 4.05
N ARG A 194 -8.21 8.48 3.37
CA ARG A 194 -7.87 9.74 4.02
C ARG A 194 -9.12 10.17 4.83
N LYS A 195 -9.25 9.68 6.04
CA LYS A 195 -9.96 10.43 7.06
C LYS A 195 -8.94 11.45 7.58
N PRO A 196 -9.36 12.67 7.95
CA PRO A 196 -8.54 13.50 8.83
C PRO A 196 -8.27 12.61 10.05
N GLU A 197 -7.03 12.21 10.20
CA GLU A 197 -6.62 11.38 11.32
C GLU A 197 -6.62 12.33 12.50
N ARG A 198 -7.56 12.14 13.44
CA ARG A 198 -7.48 12.73 14.78
C ARG A 198 -6.17 12.21 15.34
N HIS A 199 -5.26 13.12 15.61
CA HIS A 199 -3.94 12.83 16.15
C HIS A 199 -4.09 12.09 17.47
N GLY A 200 -3.52 10.92 17.57
CA GLY A 200 -3.96 9.95 18.52
C GLY A 200 -3.14 9.89 19.82
N GLY A 201 -2.76 11.00 20.40
CA GLY A 201 -2.13 11.07 21.71
C GLY A 201 -2.93 11.97 22.66
N THR A 202 -2.63 11.92 23.94
CA THR A 202 -3.21 12.80 24.93
C THR A 202 -2.59 14.20 24.82
N PRO A 203 -3.35 15.26 24.47
CA PRO A 203 -2.82 16.61 24.34
C PRO A 203 -2.26 17.14 25.67
N ILE A 204 -1.08 17.74 25.62
CA ILE A 204 -0.43 18.39 26.75
C ILE A 204 0.20 19.71 26.35
N PRO A 205 0.25 20.73 27.21
CA PRO A 205 1.05 21.91 26.98
C PRO A 205 2.53 21.60 27.18
N LEU A 206 3.38 22.13 26.31
CA LEU A 206 4.84 22.07 26.40
C LEU A 206 5.41 23.49 26.37
N PRO A 207 6.68 23.70 26.78
CA PRO A 207 7.33 24.99 26.66
C PRO A 207 7.39 25.47 25.21
N ALA A 208 6.82 26.63 24.92
CA ALA A 208 6.88 27.22 23.57
C ALA A 208 8.31 27.72 23.27
N SER A 209 8.77 27.45 22.04
CA SER A 209 10.07 27.94 21.56
C SER A 209 9.98 28.36 20.07
N PRO A 210 9.48 29.58 19.80
CA PRO A 210 9.24 30.03 18.42
C PRO A 210 10.48 30.10 17.53
N THR A 211 11.65 30.37 18.13
CA THR A 211 12.93 30.51 17.41
C THR A 211 13.85 29.31 17.58
N GLY A 212 13.41 28.28 18.34
CA GLY A 212 14.24 27.12 18.66
C GLY A 212 15.20 27.32 19.83
N ASN A 213 15.03 28.36 20.65
CA ASN A 213 15.89 28.58 21.84
C ASN A 213 15.80 27.37 22.80
N GLY A 214 16.96 26.84 23.18
CA GLY A 214 17.07 25.65 24.04
C GLY A 214 16.83 24.32 23.32
N LEU A 215 16.62 24.32 22.00
CA LEU A 215 16.53 23.11 21.17
C LEU A 215 17.92 22.67 20.72
N PHE A 216 18.25 21.40 20.99
CA PHE A 216 19.34 20.68 20.35
C PHE A 216 18.75 19.68 19.36
N LEU A 217 18.96 19.92 18.05
CA LEU A 217 18.41 19.12 16.97
C LEU A 217 19.51 18.35 16.22
N VAL A 218 19.40 17.03 16.21
CA VAL A 218 20.28 16.16 15.44
C VAL A 218 19.68 15.94 14.05
N ARG A 219 20.45 16.23 13.02
CA ARG A 219 20.07 15.99 11.63
C ARG A 219 20.89 14.85 11.04
N ASN A 220 20.18 13.83 10.54
CA ASN A 220 20.81 12.70 9.85
C ASN A 220 20.70 12.87 8.32
N PRO A 221 21.81 13.23 7.61
CA PRO A 221 21.78 13.46 6.16
C PRO A 221 21.67 12.15 5.36
N SER A 222 21.89 10.99 5.98
CA SER A 222 21.75 9.68 5.32
C SER A 222 20.31 9.23 5.23
N SER A 223 19.41 9.81 6.02
CA SER A 223 17.99 9.51 6.02
C SER A 223 17.28 10.08 4.77
N GLY A 224 16.45 9.29 4.10
CA GLY A 224 15.61 9.76 2.99
C GLY A 224 16.31 9.89 1.63
N ARG A 225 17.57 9.47 1.47
CA ARG A 225 18.31 9.52 0.20
C ARG A 225 17.64 8.78 -0.96
N ALA A 226 16.76 7.84 -0.70
CA ALA A 226 16.00 7.11 -1.73
C ALA A 226 14.91 7.98 -2.42
N VAL A 227 14.60 9.18 -1.90
CA VAL A 227 13.57 10.07 -2.45
C VAL A 227 14.24 11.23 -3.16
N VAL A 228 14.47 11.10 -4.45
CA VAL A 228 15.20 12.05 -5.35
C VAL A 228 14.61 13.46 -5.38
N THR A 229 13.42 13.70 -4.86
CA THR A 229 12.67 14.96 -5.02
C THR A 229 12.47 15.77 -3.74
N ARG A 230 13.07 15.40 -2.61
CA ARG A 230 12.94 16.21 -1.38
C ARG A 230 13.98 17.32 -1.33
N PRO A 231 13.56 18.58 -1.10
CA PRO A 231 14.51 19.66 -0.86
C PRO A 231 15.29 19.41 0.44
N ASP A 232 16.52 19.90 0.48
CA ASP A 232 17.34 19.86 1.70
C ASP A 232 16.61 20.59 2.85
N PRO A 233 16.38 19.95 3.99
CA PRO A 233 15.73 20.59 5.14
C PRO A 233 16.59 21.66 5.81
N ALA A 234 17.90 21.70 5.60
CA ALA A 234 18.80 22.62 6.30
C ALA A 234 18.45 24.11 6.15
N PRO A 235 18.22 24.66 4.91
CA PRO A 235 17.88 26.08 4.77
C PRO A 235 16.54 26.42 5.43
N ILE A 236 15.59 25.48 5.41
CA ILE A 236 14.27 25.68 6.02
C ILE A 236 14.39 25.74 7.52
N LEU A 237 15.10 24.76 8.12
CA LEU A 237 15.33 24.70 9.56
C LEU A 237 16.11 25.92 10.07
N ALA A 238 17.19 26.31 9.40
CA ALA A 238 17.97 27.50 9.78
C ALA A 238 17.15 28.79 9.76
N ARG A 239 16.23 28.91 8.81
CA ARG A 239 15.32 30.06 8.70
C ARG A 239 14.25 30.07 9.79
N LEU A 240 13.66 28.90 10.08
CA LEU A 240 12.52 28.79 10.98
C LEU A 240 12.95 28.67 12.45
N LEU A 241 14.15 28.16 12.73
CA LEU A 241 14.70 27.90 14.06
C LEU A 241 16.10 28.52 14.20
N PRO A 242 16.22 29.86 14.08
CA PRO A 242 17.53 30.55 14.05
C PRO A 242 18.34 30.39 15.35
N ASP A 243 17.68 30.17 16.49
CA ASP A 243 18.34 30.03 17.79
C ASP A 243 18.54 28.57 18.21
N ALA A 244 18.17 27.60 17.32
CA ALA A 244 18.37 26.18 17.59
C ALA A 244 19.84 25.78 17.36
N ARG A 245 20.35 24.92 18.23
CA ARG A 245 21.65 24.27 18.04
C ARG A 245 21.44 23.02 17.18
N ILE A 246 21.79 23.09 15.90
CA ILE A 246 21.61 22.00 14.93
C ILE A 246 22.93 21.28 14.70
N HIS A 247 22.99 19.99 15.01
CA HIS A 247 24.14 19.12 14.74
C HIS A 247 23.89 18.26 13.51
N LEU A 248 24.79 18.31 12.54
CA LEU A 248 24.75 17.49 11.35
C LEU A 248 25.59 16.22 11.59
N LEU A 249 24.96 15.07 11.63
CA LEU A 249 25.66 13.79 11.83
C LEU A 249 26.64 13.52 10.69
N ALA A 250 27.90 13.24 11.07
CA ALA A 250 28.89 12.71 10.16
C ALA A 250 28.62 11.22 9.85
N VAL A 251 29.23 10.71 8.78
CA VAL A 251 29.11 9.30 8.41
C VAL A 251 29.83 8.45 9.48
N GLY A 252 29.09 7.53 10.10
CA GLY A 252 29.60 6.66 11.15
C GLY A 252 29.57 7.29 12.56
N GLU A 253 29.08 8.52 12.71
CA GLU A 253 28.89 9.15 14.00
C GLU A 253 27.67 8.58 14.72
N GLU A 254 27.81 8.22 15.97
CA GLU A 254 26.75 7.61 16.75
C GLU A 254 25.83 8.68 17.36
N VAL A 255 24.53 8.61 17.03
CA VAL A 255 23.50 9.56 17.47
C VAL A 255 23.46 9.71 18.98
N THR A 256 23.54 8.58 19.71
CA THR A 256 23.45 8.54 21.17
C THR A 256 24.62 9.23 21.82
N ALA A 257 25.84 9.05 21.31
CA ALA A 257 27.03 9.73 21.79
C ALA A 257 26.94 11.25 21.62
N VAL A 258 26.48 11.71 20.46
CA VAL A 258 26.30 13.15 20.17
C VAL A 258 25.28 13.80 21.10
N VAL A 259 24.14 13.15 21.32
CA VAL A 259 23.09 13.71 22.20
C VAL A 259 23.55 13.69 23.66
N ARG A 260 24.24 12.63 24.15
CA ARG A 260 24.79 12.58 25.51
C ARG A 260 25.82 13.70 25.74
N ALA A 261 26.74 13.90 24.82
CA ALA A 261 27.69 15.00 24.88
C ALA A 261 27.01 16.38 24.97
N ALA A 262 25.90 16.55 24.19
CA ALA A 262 25.14 17.79 24.24
C ALA A 262 24.41 18.00 25.58
N LEU A 263 23.96 16.92 26.23
CA LEU A 263 23.30 16.97 27.54
C LEU A 263 24.30 17.29 28.69
N GLU A 264 25.58 17.02 28.49
CA GLU A 264 26.67 17.31 29.46
C GLU A 264 27.29 18.70 29.26
N THR A 265 27.06 19.33 28.07
CA THR A 265 27.69 20.61 27.69
C THR A 265 26.76 21.79 27.95
N GLU A 266 27.24 22.84 28.61
CA GLU A 266 26.49 24.08 28.83
C GLU A 266 26.48 24.99 27.55
N PRO A 267 25.38 25.67 27.22
CA PRO A 267 24.09 25.58 27.88
C PRO A 267 23.38 24.24 27.56
N ARG A 268 22.91 23.58 28.61
CA ARG A 268 22.18 22.31 28.41
C ARG A 268 20.90 22.50 27.60
N PRO A 269 20.59 21.56 26.70
CA PRO A 269 19.33 21.61 25.96
C PRO A 269 18.15 21.42 26.90
N ARG A 270 17.05 22.11 26.61
CA ARG A 270 15.74 21.96 27.25
C ARG A 270 14.79 21.16 26.39
N ILE A 271 15.10 20.99 25.13
CA ILE A 271 14.33 20.28 24.12
C ILE A 271 15.32 19.49 23.26
N LEU A 272 15.05 18.20 23.06
CA LEU A 272 15.77 17.41 22.09
C LEU A 272 14.99 17.38 20.76
N GLY A 273 15.69 17.43 19.65
CA GLY A 273 15.10 17.37 18.32
C GLY A 273 15.81 16.38 17.43
N VAL A 274 15.07 15.83 16.48
CA VAL A 274 15.61 14.94 15.46
C VAL A 274 15.02 15.27 14.10
N CYS A 275 15.87 15.38 13.08
CA CYS A 275 15.49 15.41 11.68
C CYS A 275 16.13 14.21 10.97
N GLY A 276 15.37 13.11 10.87
CA GLY A 276 15.90 11.83 10.41
C GLY A 276 14.80 10.80 10.13
N GLY A 277 15.21 9.55 9.96
CA GLY A 277 14.30 8.39 9.85
C GLY A 277 13.83 7.88 11.20
N ASP A 278 12.94 6.86 11.17
CA ASP A 278 12.34 6.29 12.38
C ASP A 278 13.39 5.71 13.36
N GLY A 279 14.48 5.08 12.89
CA GLY A 279 15.57 4.60 13.75
C GLY A 279 16.30 5.74 14.48
N THR A 280 16.72 6.79 13.75
CA THR A 280 17.35 7.97 14.38
C THR A 280 16.38 8.64 15.37
N ALA A 281 15.08 8.68 15.04
CA ALA A 281 14.07 9.22 15.95
C ALA A 281 13.93 8.38 17.23
N ALA A 282 14.00 7.05 17.14
CA ALA A 282 13.94 6.15 18.29
C ALA A 282 15.15 6.34 19.23
N SER A 283 16.37 6.49 18.66
CA SER A 283 17.59 6.72 19.43
C SER A 283 17.54 8.04 20.22
N VAL A 284 17.08 9.14 19.57
CA VAL A 284 16.93 10.43 20.26
C VAL A 284 15.77 10.40 21.27
N ALA A 285 14.67 9.70 20.94
CA ALA A 285 13.53 9.52 21.84
C ALA A 285 13.92 8.79 23.14
N HIS A 286 14.81 7.79 23.03
CA HIS A 286 15.34 7.08 24.20
C HIS A 286 16.02 8.06 25.16
N LEU A 287 16.92 8.90 24.67
CA LEU A 287 17.61 9.88 25.48
C LEU A 287 16.71 11.03 25.97
N ALA A 288 15.73 11.42 25.19
CA ALA A 288 14.72 12.39 25.62
C ALA A 288 13.89 11.86 26.79
N ARG A 289 13.53 10.59 26.75
CA ARG A 289 12.83 9.89 27.83
C ARG A 289 13.70 9.79 29.11
N GLU A 290 14.95 9.33 28.96
CA GLU A 290 15.90 9.22 30.08
C GLU A 290 16.15 10.57 30.76
N SER A 291 16.31 11.64 29.97
CA SER A 291 16.54 13.00 30.46
C SER A 291 15.27 13.71 30.93
N GLY A 292 14.09 13.14 30.70
CA GLY A 292 12.82 13.79 30.97
C GLY A 292 12.55 15.03 30.11
N LEU A 293 13.21 15.14 28.94
CA LEU A 293 13.04 16.27 28.01
C LEU A 293 11.97 16.00 26.96
N PRO A 294 11.24 17.03 26.47
CA PRO A 294 10.34 16.87 25.34
C PRO A 294 11.12 16.70 24.03
N LEU A 295 10.52 15.95 23.10
CA LEU A 295 11.08 15.64 21.80
C LEU A 295 10.38 16.40 20.66
N LEU A 296 11.16 17.02 19.78
CA LEU A 296 10.71 17.52 18.49
C LEU A 296 11.11 16.54 17.39
N VAL A 297 10.13 15.97 16.65
CA VAL A 297 10.41 15.09 15.52
C VAL A 297 10.12 15.83 14.22
N VAL A 298 11.15 16.02 13.40
CA VAL A 298 11.05 16.62 12.07
C VAL A 298 11.16 15.51 11.02
N PRO A 299 10.19 15.37 10.09
CA PRO A 299 10.16 14.27 9.14
C PRO A 299 11.30 14.40 8.12
N GLY A 300 12.39 13.66 8.31
CA GLY A 300 13.58 13.61 7.43
C GLY A 300 13.82 12.29 6.73
N GLY A 301 13.16 11.21 7.13
CA GLY A 301 13.31 9.86 6.60
C GLY A 301 12.35 9.54 5.44
N THR A 302 12.45 8.32 4.91
CA THR A 302 11.59 7.85 3.82
C THR A 302 10.14 7.63 4.27
N PHE A 303 9.91 7.08 5.44
CA PHE A 303 8.57 6.68 5.94
C PHE A 303 8.01 7.63 6.97
N ASN A 304 8.80 7.98 7.99
CA ASN A 304 8.41 8.85 9.11
C ASN A 304 7.09 8.40 9.77
N HIS A 305 7.00 7.09 10.08
CA HIS A 305 5.78 6.48 10.60
C HIS A 305 5.32 7.14 11.90
N PHE A 306 6.27 7.37 12.82
CA PHE A 306 5.97 8.00 14.08
C PHE A 306 5.50 9.44 13.90
N ALA A 307 6.26 10.27 13.16
CA ALA A 307 5.90 11.67 12.91
C ALA A 307 4.50 11.81 12.30
N ARG A 308 4.20 11.01 11.26
CA ARG A 308 2.88 11.01 10.62
C ARG A 308 1.75 10.61 11.54
N THR A 309 1.98 9.65 12.44
CA THR A 309 0.95 9.25 13.40
C THR A 309 0.73 10.34 14.45
N ALA A 310 1.78 11.09 14.80
CA ALA A 310 1.69 12.27 15.66
C ALA A 310 1.11 13.51 14.94
N GLY A 311 0.77 13.41 13.64
CA GLY A 311 0.20 14.51 12.86
C GLY A 311 1.21 15.46 12.26
N ILE A 312 2.47 15.09 12.25
CA ILE A 312 3.56 15.88 11.69
C ILE A 312 3.84 15.38 10.27
N GLU A 313 3.32 16.07 9.25
CA GLU A 313 3.55 15.71 7.84
C GLU A 313 4.69 16.51 7.22
N THR A 314 4.92 17.74 7.67
CA THR A 314 5.91 18.69 7.14
C THR A 314 6.84 19.22 8.22
N ILE A 315 7.91 19.89 7.80
CA ILE A 315 8.83 20.63 8.72
C ILE A 315 8.07 21.75 9.40
N GLU A 316 7.21 22.42 8.65
CA GLU A 316 6.40 23.54 9.12
C GLU A 316 5.42 23.11 10.23
N ASP A 317 4.82 21.91 10.14
CA ASP A 317 3.95 21.38 11.20
C ASP A 317 4.73 21.18 12.50
N ALA A 318 5.94 20.61 12.43
CA ALA A 318 6.79 20.39 13.59
C ALA A 318 7.19 21.73 14.27
N VAL A 319 7.60 22.71 13.46
CA VAL A 319 8.01 24.02 13.95
C VAL A 319 6.82 24.81 14.50
N ALA A 320 5.66 24.73 13.88
CA ALA A 320 4.44 25.39 14.38
C ALA A 320 4.02 24.83 15.74
N ALA A 321 4.08 23.51 15.92
CA ALA A 321 3.80 22.87 17.22
C ALA A 321 4.79 23.32 18.29
N LEU A 322 6.10 23.39 17.98
CA LEU A 322 7.13 23.89 18.86
C LEU A 322 6.89 25.36 19.25
N ALA A 323 6.59 26.21 18.26
CA ALA A 323 6.33 27.63 18.47
C ALA A 323 5.09 27.88 19.33
N ALA A 324 4.05 27.07 19.16
CA ALA A 324 2.82 27.18 19.91
C ALA A 324 2.87 26.45 21.29
N GLY A 325 3.90 25.68 21.58
CA GLY A 325 3.98 24.86 22.77
C GLY A 325 2.93 23.73 22.80
N GLN A 326 2.51 23.26 21.63
CA GLN A 326 1.56 22.16 21.49
C GLN A 326 2.29 20.82 21.57
N GLY A 327 1.80 19.90 22.40
CA GLY A 327 2.40 18.60 22.57
C GLY A 327 1.41 17.48 22.79
N LEU A 328 1.91 16.26 22.63
CA LEU A 328 1.23 15.02 22.93
C LEU A 328 2.03 14.20 23.93
N LEU A 329 1.33 13.60 24.88
CA LEU A 329 1.85 12.51 25.69
C LEU A 329 1.59 11.21 24.94
N VAL A 330 2.64 10.43 24.67
CA VAL A 330 2.56 9.24 23.83
C VAL A 330 3.19 8.03 24.51
N ASP A 331 2.64 6.86 24.22
CA ASP A 331 3.19 5.59 24.69
C ASP A 331 4.40 5.19 23.87
N VAL A 332 5.32 4.51 24.53
CA VAL A 332 6.49 3.90 23.90
C VAL A 332 6.65 2.45 24.36
N GLY A 333 7.31 1.65 23.55
CA GLY A 333 7.78 0.34 23.97
C GLY A 333 9.12 0.46 24.67
N GLU A 334 9.34 -0.38 25.67
CA GLU A 334 10.64 -0.63 26.26
C GLU A 334 11.04 -2.06 25.90
N LEU A 335 12.08 -2.18 25.08
CA LEU A 335 12.63 -3.45 24.61
C LEU A 335 13.90 -3.74 25.41
N ARG A 336 14.01 -4.95 25.95
CA ARG A 336 15.25 -5.49 26.53
C ARG A 336 15.59 -6.80 25.87
N LEU A 337 16.80 -6.95 25.38
CA LEU A 337 17.33 -8.17 24.77
C LEU A 337 18.40 -8.79 25.69
N GLY A 338 18.14 -10.00 26.16
CA GLY A 338 19.03 -10.68 27.11
C GLY A 338 19.25 -9.87 28.36
N THR A 339 20.53 -9.67 28.70
CA THR A 339 21.00 -8.85 29.84
C THR A 339 21.30 -7.40 29.44
N GLY A 340 21.02 -7.02 28.19
CA GLY A 340 21.29 -5.67 27.68
C GLY A 340 20.45 -4.58 28.35
N GLU A 341 20.87 -3.33 28.15
CA GLU A 341 20.12 -2.17 28.60
C GLU A 341 18.79 -2.03 27.83
N PRO A 342 17.76 -1.47 28.48
CA PRO A 342 16.48 -1.27 27.83
C PRO A 342 16.60 -0.20 26.73
N GLU A 343 15.97 -0.45 25.59
CA GLU A 343 15.89 0.47 24.44
C GLU A 343 14.45 0.95 24.24
N THR A 344 14.28 2.19 23.78
CA THR A 344 12.95 2.74 23.48
C THR A 344 12.53 2.37 22.06
N VAL A 345 11.33 1.84 21.93
CA VAL A 345 10.68 1.51 20.64
C VAL A 345 9.53 2.46 20.40
N LEU A 346 9.55 3.17 19.29
CA LEU A 346 8.50 4.12 18.92
C LEU A 346 7.38 3.48 18.09
N ASN A 347 7.72 2.59 17.15
CA ASN A 347 6.77 2.05 16.20
C ASN A 347 6.53 0.56 16.41
N ALA A 348 7.56 -0.24 16.26
CA ALA A 348 7.47 -1.68 16.36
C ALA A 348 8.81 -2.37 16.53
N ALA A 349 8.75 -3.56 17.11
CA ALA A 349 9.85 -4.50 17.17
C ALA A 349 9.44 -5.82 16.49
N SER A 350 10.41 -6.58 15.98
CA SER A 350 10.13 -7.84 15.29
C SER A 350 11.30 -8.80 15.28
N VAL A 351 10.99 -10.10 15.18
CA VAL A 351 11.98 -11.15 14.95
C VAL A 351 11.52 -12.03 13.78
N GLY A 352 12.47 -12.54 12.98
CA GLY A 352 12.20 -13.38 11.82
C GLY A 352 12.28 -12.62 10.49
N ILE A 353 11.50 -13.06 9.50
CA ILE A 353 11.64 -12.61 8.11
C ILE A 353 11.16 -11.18 7.81
N TYR A 354 10.51 -10.52 8.77
CA TYR A 354 9.84 -9.26 8.47
C TYR A 354 10.79 -8.12 8.08
N PRO A 355 11.91 -7.90 8.78
CA PRO A 355 12.88 -6.87 8.39
C PRO A 355 13.42 -7.08 6.97
N ASP A 356 13.80 -8.33 6.65
CA ASP A 356 14.31 -8.68 5.32
C ASP A 356 13.23 -8.51 4.23
N PHE A 357 11.98 -8.86 4.56
CA PHE A 357 10.86 -8.67 3.63
C PHE A 357 10.60 -7.18 3.33
N VAL A 358 10.69 -6.31 4.34
CA VAL A 358 10.50 -4.88 4.14
C VAL A 358 11.61 -4.31 3.26
N ALA A 359 12.87 -4.60 3.59
CA ALA A 359 14.03 -4.13 2.82
C ALA A 359 13.98 -4.60 1.35
N GLU A 360 13.74 -5.88 1.12
CA GLU A 360 13.63 -6.48 -0.21
C GLU A 360 12.47 -5.90 -1.03
N ARG A 361 11.34 -5.59 -0.38
CA ARG A 361 10.18 -4.99 -1.04
C ARG A 361 10.44 -3.54 -1.43
N GLU A 362 11.06 -2.76 -0.57
CA GLU A 362 11.36 -1.35 -0.83
C GLU A 362 12.27 -1.17 -2.03
N GLU A 363 13.32 -2.00 -2.13
CA GLU A 363 14.23 -2.00 -3.26
C GLU A 363 13.52 -2.22 -4.60
N ARG A 364 12.45 -3.03 -4.62
CA ARG A 364 11.71 -3.40 -5.83
C ARG A 364 10.43 -2.60 -6.09
N GLU A 365 9.91 -1.89 -5.07
CA GLU A 365 8.63 -1.19 -5.19
C GLU A 365 8.63 -0.12 -6.27
N LEU A 366 9.76 0.55 -6.50
CA LEU A 366 9.92 1.56 -7.54
C LEU A 366 9.83 0.97 -8.96
N LEU A 367 10.32 -0.25 -9.15
CA LEU A 367 10.37 -0.91 -10.47
C LEU A 367 9.13 -1.73 -10.77
N LEU A 368 8.63 -2.47 -9.79
CA LEU A 368 7.57 -3.48 -9.98
C LEU A 368 6.20 -3.02 -9.45
N GLY A 369 6.14 -1.90 -8.74
CA GLY A 369 4.96 -1.46 -8.02
C GLY A 369 4.67 -2.30 -6.77
N LYS A 370 3.90 -1.73 -5.84
CA LYS A 370 3.69 -2.24 -4.47
C LYS A 370 3.29 -3.73 -4.38
N TRP A 371 2.42 -4.19 -5.26
CA TRP A 371 1.84 -5.55 -5.18
C TRP A 371 2.78 -6.61 -5.73
N VAL A 372 3.37 -6.35 -6.91
CA VAL A 372 4.30 -7.31 -7.53
C VAL A 372 5.58 -7.37 -6.70
N ALA A 373 6.09 -6.22 -6.25
CA ALA A 373 7.22 -6.16 -5.32
C ALA A 373 6.93 -6.97 -4.04
N GLY A 374 5.73 -6.81 -3.44
CA GLY A 374 5.34 -7.56 -2.25
C GLY A 374 5.35 -9.09 -2.47
N ILE A 375 4.79 -9.56 -3.59
CA ILE A 375 4.77 -11.01 -3.90
C ILE A 375 6.18 -11.53 -4.15
N VAL A 376 6.96 -10.83 -4.99
CA VAL A 376 8.32 -11.24 -5.35
C VAL A 376 9.21 -11.28 -4.11
N SER A 377 9.19 -10.22 -3.29
CA SER A 377 9.99 -10.13 -2.07
C SER A 377 9.59 -11.19 -1.04
N ALA A 378 8.28 -11.43 -0.85
CA ALA A 378 7.82 -12.51 0.04
C ALA A 378 8.32 -13.89 -0.44
N VAL A 379 8.28 -14.17 -1.74
CA VAL A 379 8.79 -15.44 -2.29
C VAL A 379 10.30 -15.54 -2.10
N LEU A 380 11.06 -14.48 -2.40
CA LEU A 380 12.52 -14.49 -2.29
C LEU A 380 12.99 -14.68 -0.85
N VAL A 381 12.41 -13.91 0.09
CA VAL A 381 12.76 -14.00 1.51
C VAL A 381 12.38 -15.37 2.09
N LEU A 382 11.17 -15.86 1.83
CA LEU A 382 10.73 -17.17 2.30
C LEU A 382 11.50 -18.35 1.68
N ARG A 383 12.15 -18.16 0.52
CA ARG A 383 13.04 -19.19 -0.06
C ARG A 383 14.36 -19.29 0.68
N ARG A 384 14.91 -18.16 1.13
CA ARG A 384 16.24 -18.06 1.79
C ARG A 384 16.15 -18.28 3.28
N ALA A 385 15.08 -17.78 3.92
CA ALA A 385 14.90 -17.84 5.35
C ALA A 385 14.27 -19.15 5.84
N GLY A 386 14.60 -19.50 7.09
CA GLY A 386 13.91 -20.53 7.85
C GLY A 386 12.96 -19.92 8.88
N PRO A 387 12.01 -20.69 9.38
CA PRO A 387 11.17 -20.26 10.50
C PRO A 387 12.01 -20.11 11.77
N VAL A 388 11.62 -19.15 12.62
CA VAL A 388 12.18 -18.94 13.94
C VAL A 388 11.44 -19.80 14.97
N GLU A 389 12.17 -20.27 15.96
CA GLU A 389 11.62 -20.99 17.10
C GLU A 389 11.57 -20.07 18.30
N LEU A 390 10.39 -19.91 18.85
CA LEU A 390 10.07 -18.98 19.92
C LEU A 390 9.38 -19.72 21.05
N VAL A 391 9.59 -19.26 22.30
CA VAL A 391 8.73 -19.66 23.42
C VAL A 391 8.03 -18.42 23.93
N LEU A 392 6.72 -18.37 23.80
CA LEU A 392 5.87 -17.28 24.24
C LEU A 392 5.04 -17.76 25.44
N ASP A 393 5.19 -17.12 26.59
CA ASP A 393 4.50 -17.50 27.82
C ASP A 393 4.54 -19.02 28.09
N GLY A 394 5.71 -19.64 27.88
CA GLY A 394 5.93 -21.06 28.04
C GLY A 394 5.43 -21.96 26.91
N ARG A 395 4.80 -21.40 25.85
CA ARG A 395 4.33 -22.16 24.69
C ARG A 395 5.36 -22.12 23.56
N PRO A 396 5.85 -23.25 23.09
CA PRO A 396 6.74 -23.29 21.93
C PRO A 396 5.95 -22.96 20.65
N ILE A 397 6.46 -22.01 19.88
CA ILE A 397 5.86 -21.52 18.66
C ILE A 397 6.92 -21.54 17.56
N ARG A 398 6.53 -22.05 16.39
CA ARG A 398 7.33 -21.97 15.18
C ARG A 398 6.69 -20.96 14.22
N ALA A 399 7.38 -19.86 13.97
CA ALA A 399 6.85 -18.74 13.21
C ALA A 399 7.80 -18.29 12.09
N TRP A 400 7.25 -17.72 11.03
CA TRP A 400 8.05 -16.97 10.05
C TRP A 400 8.44 -15.61 10.62
N SER A 401 7.54 -14.99 11.39
CA SER A 401 7.80 -13.70 12.02
C SER A 401 6.91 -13.51 13.24
N LEU A 402 7.47 -12.88 14.26
CA LEU A 402 6.78 -12.23 15.38
C LEU A 402 6.93 -10.73 15.19
N PHE A 403 5.81 -10.00 15.21
CA PHE A 403 5.74 -8.54 15.16
C PHE A 403 5.10 -8.02 16.45
N VAL A 404 5.71 -7.02 17.06
CA VAL A 404 5.27 -6.34 18.28
C VAL A 404 5.11 -4.86 17.97
N GLY A 405 3.88 -4.43 17.68
CA GLY A 405 3.56 -3.03 17.42
C GLY A 405 3.30 -2.27 18.74
N ILE A 406 3.78 -1.04 18.82
CA ILE A 406 3.44 -0.14 19.92
C ILE A 406 2.10 0.48 19.62
N ASN A 407 1.12 0.27 20.51
CA ASN A 407 -0.30 0.59 20.32
C ASN A 407 -0.99 -0.18 19.18
N ARG A 408 -2.31 -0.17 19.15
CA ARG A 408 -3.11 -0.96 18.20
C ARG A 408 -2.94 -0.49 16.78
N ASN A 409 -2.66 -1.42 15.89
CA ASN A 409 -2.60 -1.20 14.46
C ASN A 409 -3.89 -1.63 13.77
N HIS A 410 -4.42 -0.77 12.91
CA HIS A 410 -5.72 -1.02 12.25
C HIS A 410 -5.61 -1.79 10.94
N ALA A 411 -4.43 -1.94 10.38
CA ALA A 411 -4.23 -2.70 9.17
C ALA A 411 -4.24 -4.21 9.46
N ILE A 412 -4.88 -4.97 8.58
CA ILE A 412 -5.10 -6.42 8.72
C ILE A 412 -3.96 -7.20 8.02
N ILE A 413 -2.77 -6.63 7.98
CA ILE A 413 -1.56 -7.25 7.45
C ILE A 413 -0.67 -7.73 8.61
N PRO A 414 0.22 -8.71 8.40
CA PRO A 414 1.05 -9.29 9.47
C PRO A 414 1.93 -8.28 10.20
N ALA A 415 2.28 -7.18 9.56
CA ALA A 415 3.08 -6.12 10.16
C ALA A 415 2.64 -4.73 9.67
N PRO A 416 1.59 -4.19 10.24
CA PRO A 416 1.12 -2.86 9.93
C PRO A 416 1.91 -1.82 10.71
N LEU A 417 2.28 -0.73 10.05
CA LEU A 417 2.82 0.46 10.68
C LEU A 417 1.82 1.64 10.58
N GLN A 418 0.52 1.34 10.58
CA GLN A 418 -0.54 2.34 10.52
C GLN A 418 -1.35 2.29 11.82
N ARG A 419 -0.93 3.07 12.78
CA ARG A 419 -1.63 3.34 14.04
C ARG A 419 -2.55 4.52 13.87
N ARG A 420 -3.58 4.59 14.73
CA ARG A 420 -4.42 5.79 14.85
C ARG A 420 -4.21 6.51 16.17
N ARG A 421 -3.73 5.78 17.17
CA ARG A 421 -3.49 6.31 18.50
C ARG A 421 -2.07 6.00 18.93
N LEU A 422 -1.52 6.88 19.75
CA LEU A 422 -0.21 6.77 20.38
C LEU A 422 -0.33 6.61 21.91
N ASP A 423 -1.56 6.35 22.40
CA ASP A 423 -1.92 6.30 23.81
C ASP A 423 -2.98 5.21 24.10
N ASP A 424 -2.90 4.06 23.42
CA ASP A 424 -3.81 2.91 23.65
C ASP A 424 -3.40 2.04 24.83
N GLY A 425 -2.17 2.19 25.36
CA GLY A 425 -1.64 1.46 26.51
C GLY A 425 -1.42 -0.04 26.25
N VAL A 426 -1.24 -0.48 24.99
CA VAL A 426 -1.11 -1.91 24.66
C VAL A 426 -0.07 -2.17 23.57
N LEU A 427 0.50 -3.37 23.60
CA LEU A 427 1.28 -3.94 22.50
C LEU A 427 0.35 -4.72 21.56
N ASP A 428 0.48 -4.51 20.24
CA ASP A 428 -0.22 -5.26 19.20
C ASP A 428 0.67 -6.39 18.68
N ILE A 429 0.41 -7.61 19.13
CA ILE A 429 1.20 -8.78 18.81
C ILE A 429 0.64 -9.47 17.58
N ARG A 430 1.51 -9.81 16.63
CA ARG A 430 1.16 -10.57 15.43
C ARG A 430 2.17 -11.65 15.13
N ILE A 431 1.70 -12.87 15.03
CA ILE A 431 2.51 -14.06 14.79
C ILE A 431 2.13 -14.63 13.43
N LEU A 432 3.10 -14.65 12.51
CA LEU A 432 2.96 -15.36 11.24
C LEU A 432 3.48 -16.79 11.42
N HIS A 433 2.58 -17.72 11.70
CA HIS A 433 2.93 -19.13 11.97
C HIS A 433 3.63 -19.80 10.79
N ALA A 434 4.62 -20.64 11.08
CA ALA A 434 5.39 -21.39 10.08
C ALA A 434 4.62 -22.60 9.55
N ARG A 435 3.49 -22.34 8.88
CA ARG A 435 2.72 -23.36 8.16
C ARG A 435 3.23 -23.51 6.72
N SER A 436 2.43 -23.27 5.71
CA SER A 436 2.82 -23.32 4.30
C SER A 436 3.43 -22.00 3.84
N ARG A 437 4.51 -22.04 3.04
CA ARG A 437 5.11 -20.85 2.41
C ARG A 437 4.11 -20.09 1.54
N ALA A 438 3.22 -20.81 0.83
CA ALA A 438 2.18 -20.16 0.01
C ALA A 438 1.22 -19.30 0.84
N HIS A 439 0.85 -19.76 2.04
CA HIS A 439 0.04 -18.96 2.96
C HIS A 439 0.80 -17.74 3.49
N ALA A 440 2.09 -17.88 3.77
CA ALA A 440 2.92 -16.77 4.23
C ALA A 440 3.08 -15.70 3.14
N VAL A 441 3.33 -16.12 1.87
CA VAL A 441 3.34 -15.20 0.72
C VAL A 441 2.03 -14.44 0.61
N ALA A 442 0.91 -15.12 0.71
CA ALA A 442 -0.40 -14.49 0.62
C ALA A 442 -0.67 -13.52 1.77
N ALA A 443 -0.34 -13.91 3.00
CA ALA A 443 -0.53 -13.07 4.18
C ALA A 443 0.31 -11.77 4.09
N LEU A 444 1.58 -11.89 3.69
CA LEU A 444 2.49 -10.75 3.52
C LEU A 444 2.07 -9.83 2.37
N SER A 445 1.62 -10.42 1.25
CA SER A 445 1.30 -9.67 0.03
C SER A 445 -0.10 -9.04 0.05
N PHE A 446 -1.11 -9.77 0.53
CA PHE A 446 -2.52 -9.39 0.38
C PHE A 446 -3.22 -9.06 1.70
N GLY A 447 -2.63 -9.42 2.84
CA GLY A 447 -3.23 -9.26 4.15
C GLY A 447 -4.35 -10.27 4.46
N GLN A 448 -4.82 -10.27 5.71
CA GLN A 448 -5.75 -11.30 6.23
C GLN A 448 -7.10 -11.34 5.50
N ARG A 449 -7.72 -10.18 5.18
CA ARG A 449 -9.05 -10.14 4.54
C ARG A 449 -9.04 -10.73 3.15
N THR A 450 -8.05 -10.34 2.35
CA THR A 450 -7.92 -10.85 0.97
C THR A 450 -7.57 -12.32 0.97
N SER A 451 -6.68 -12.76 1.87
CA SER A 451 -6.35 -14.16 2.05
C SER A 451 -7.59 -15.00 2.47
N ALA A 452 -8.44 -14.46 3.35
CA ALA A 452 -9.69 -15.12 3.75
C ALA A 452 -10.70 -15.23 2.59
N ILE A 453 -10.81 -14.20 1.73
CA ILE A 453 -11.65 -14.23 0.53
C ILE A 453 -11.12 -15.28 -0.47
N LEU A 454 -9.80 -15.30 -0.72
CA LEU A 454 -9.18 -16.28 -1.61
C LEU A 454 -9.33 -17.71 -1.10
N ALA A 455 -9.27 -17.92 0.23
CA ALA A 455 -9.55 -19.20 0.85
C ALA A 455 -11.03 -19.62 0.71
N ARG A 456 -11.98 -18.67 0.88
CA ARG A 456 -13.41 -18.93 0.63
C ARG A 456 -13.69 -19.31 -0.81
N LEU A 457 -13.00 -18.70 -1.76
CA LEU A 457 -13.10 -19.03 -3.19
C LEU A 457 -12.34 -20.31 -3.57
N ARG A 458 -11.78 -21.04 -2.59
CA ARG A 458 -10.92 -22.23 -2.80
C ARG A 458 -9.71 -22.00 -3.69
N LEU A 459 -9.32 -20.74 -3.87
CA LEU A 459 -8.09 -20.35 -4.60
C LEU A 459 -6.85 -20.45 -3.72
N MET A 460 -7.05 -20.64 -2.40
CA MET A 460 -5.99 -20.85 -1.41
C MET A 460 -6.45 -21.84 -0.34
N PRO A 461 -5.54 -22.60 0.31
CA PRO A 461 -5.88 -23.48 1.41
C PRO A 461 -6.51 -22.72 2.59
N VAL A 462 -7.46 -23.35 3.28
CA VAL A 462 -8.15 -22.78 4.45
C VAL A 462 -7.24 -22.85 5.69
N GLY A 463 -7.12 -21.76 6.43
CA GLY A 463 -6.44 -21.71 7.73
C GLY A 463 -5.90 -20.33 8.05
N SER A 464 -6.09 -19.85 9.28
CA SER A 464 -5.48 -18.61 9.76
C SER A 464 -3.98 -18.85 9.98
N THR A 465 -3.16 -18.12 9.22
CA THR A 465 -1.69 -18.13 9.34
C THR A 465 -1.19 -17.05 10.25
N VAL A 466 -2.03 -16.06 10.54
CA VAL A 466 -1.69 -14.92 11.39
C VAL A 466 -2.56 -14.95 12.63
N GLU A 467 -1.91 -15.08 13.77
CA GLU A 467 -2.50 -14.88 15.08
C GLU A 467 -2.26 -13.44 15.52
N SER A 468 -3.26 -12.79 16.13
CA SER A 468 -3.12 -11.44 16.66
C SER A 468 -3.86 -11.27 17.97
N PHE A 469 -3.20 -10.63 18.93
CA PHE A 469 -3.73 -10.30 20.25
C PHE A 469 -3.03 -9.05 20.81
N SER A 470 -3.52 -8.52 21.92
CA SER A 470 -2.92 -7.35 22.58
C SER A 470 -2.57 -7.65 24.02
N VAL A 471 -1.40 -7.20 24.48
CA VAL A 471 -0.90 -7.35 25.85
C VAL A 471 -0.19 -6.06 26.29
N GLN A 472 0.11 -5.91 27.56
CA GLN A 472 0.92 -4.79 28.07
C GLN A 472 2.40 -5.16 28.20
N ASN A 473 2.68 -6.43 28.36
CA ASN A 473 4.03 -6.97 28.46
C ASN A 473 4.12 -8.29 27.71
N LEU A 474 5.20 -8.48 26.97
CA LEU A 474 5.48 -9.71 26.21
C LEU A 474 6.89 -10.20 26.55
N VAL A 475 6.96 -11.43 27.02
CA VAL A 475 8.24 -12.12 27.23
C VAL A 475 8.35 -13.24 26.20
N THR A 476 9.42 -13.20 25.42
CA THR A 476 9.66 -14.17 24.34
C THR A 476 11.08 -14.71 24.45
N ALA A 477 11.24 -16.01 24.57
CA ALA A 477 12.52 -16.65 24.36
C ALA A 477 12.71 -16.90 22.87
N VAL A 478 13.79 -16.42 22.32
CA VAL A 478 14.21 -16.64 20.93
C VAL A 478 15.28 -17.73 20.93
N LEU A 479 14.95 -18.87 20.33
CA LEU A 479 15.83 -20.02 20.32
C LEU A 479 16.77 -19.98 19.11
N PRO A 480 18.05 -20.43 19.29
CA PRO A 480 19.00 -20.46 18.19
C PRO A 480 18.61 -21.54 17.17
N ARG A 481 18.94 -21.27 15.91
CA ARG A 481 18.89 -22.25 14.85
C ARG A 481 20.29 -22.43 14.27
N GLU A 482 20.75 -23.68 14.16
CA GLU A 482 22.10 -23.98 13.62
C GLU A 482 23.21 -23.20 14.36
N GLY A 483 23.06 -22.99 15.67
CA GLY A 483 24.03 -22.28 16.52
C GLY A 483 23.96 -20.76 16.49
N GLN A 484 23.10 -20.15 15.68
CA GLN A 484 22.89 -18.69 15.66
C GLN A 484 21.44 -18.33 16.01
N ALA A 485 21.28 -17.40 16.94
CA ALA A 485 19.97 -16.82 17.21
C ALA A 485 19.62 -15.79 16.13
N PRO A 486 18.35 -15.76 15.65
CA PRO A 486 17.91 -14.76 14.69
C PRO A 486 18.00 -13.36 15.28
N GLY A 487 18.40 -12.37 14.47
CA GLY A 487 18.45 -10.98 14.87
C GLY A 487 17.07 -10.42 15.23
N PHE A 488 17.05 -9.43 16.11
CA PHE A 488 15.87 -8.66 16.49
C PHE A 488 15.92 -7.30 15.81
N ALA A 489 14.79 -6.84 15.26
CA ALA A 489 14.71 -5.53 14.62
C ALA A 489 13.72 -4.64 15.37
N HIS A 490 14.03 -3.36 15.54
CA HIS A 490 13.11 -2.35 16.04
C HIS A 490 13.30 -1.02 15.30
N ASP A 491 12.24 -0.34 15.00
CA ASP A 491 12.21 0.98 14.34
C ASP A 491 13.10 1.12 13.10
N GLY A 492 13.36 0.01 12.39
CA GLY A 492 14.19 -0.04 11.18
C GLY A 492 15.67 -0.39 11.43
N GLU A 493 16.08 -0.58 12.67
CA GLU A 493 17.41 -1.07 13.03
C GLU A 493 17.40 -2.56 13.32
N VAL A 494 18.43 -3.29 12.86
CA VAL A 494 18.55 -4.74 13.06
C VAL A 494 19.73 -5.02 13.99
N ARG A 495 19.44 -5.55 15.17
CA ARG A 495 20.43 -6.08 16.12
C ARG A 495 20.70 -7.55 15.80
N ARG A 496 21.84 -7.84 15.21
CA ARG A 496 22.27 -9.22 14.88
C ARG A 496 23.05 -9.89 15.99
N GLU A 497 23.77 -9.11 16.78
CA GLU A 497 24.50 -9.56 17.94
C GLU A 497 23.69 -9.20 19.18
N VAL A 498 22.96 -10.15 19.71
CA VAL A 498 22.40 -10.07 21.04
C VAL A 498 23.45 -10.71 21.94
N GLY A 499 24.05 -9.92 22.83
CA GLY A 499 25.07 -10.41 23.77
C GLY A 499 24.60 -11.63 24.55
N ASP A 500 25.50 -12.27 25.31
CA ASP A 500 25.25 -13.53 26.00
C ASP A 500 23.91 -13.46 26.77
N GLY A 501 22.86 -14.03 26.14
CA GLY A 501 21.46 -13.86 26.56
C GLY A 501 21.10 -14.69 27.80
N GLY A 502 22.09 -15.27 28.47
CA GLY A 502 21.91 -16.05 29.69
C GLY A 502 21.15 -17.36 29.49
N MET A 503 20.92 -17.80 28.23
CA MET A 503 20.25 -19.06 27.91
C MET A 503 21.26 -20.16 27.58
N PRO A 504 21.11 -21.39 28.16
CA PRO A 504 22.09 -22.48 28.04
C PRO A 504 22.40 -22.96 26.62
N GLN A 505 21.69 -22.50 25.61
CA GLN A 505 21.78 -22.99 24.22
C GLN A 505 22.07 -21.88 23.20
N GLY A 506 22.54 -20.70 23.62
CA GLY A 506 22.89 -19.62 22.69
C GLY A 506 21.70 -18.82 22.16
N GLY A 507 20.53 -18.94 22.77
CA GLY A 507 19.37 -18.09 22.54
C GLY A 507 19.35 -16.86 23.45
N TYR A 508 18.33 -16.02 23.33
CA TYR A 508 18.13 -14.86 24.20
C TYR A 508 16.68 -14.66 24.59
N LEU A 509 16.48 -14.01 25.74
CA LEU A 509 15.18 -13.56 26.19
C LEU A 509 14.93 -12.15 25.66
N SER A 510 13.78 -11.93 25.03
CA SER A 510 13.29 -10.62 24.63
C SER A 510 12.12 -10.25 25.52
N THR A 511 12.18 -9.07 26.14
CA THR A 511 11.05 -8.50 26.87
C THR A 511 10.66 -7.18 26.24
N VAL A 512 9.39 -7.04 25.87
CA VAL A 512 8.81 -5.79 25.38
C VAL A 512 7.68 -5.41 26.30
N ARG A 513 7.73 -4.22 26.90
CA ARG A 513 6.63 -3.69 27.71
C ARG A 513 6.15 -2.35 27.17
N ILE A 514 4.87 -2.04 27.31
CA ILE A 514 4.35 -0.71 27.05
C ILE A 514 4.69 0.22 28.22
N VAL A 515 5.07 1.44 27.91
CA VAL A 515 5.23 2.53 28.88
C VAL A 515 4.25 3.61 28.50
N GLU A 516 3.13 3.63 29.22
CA GLU A 516 2.06 4.58 28.98
C GLU A 516 2.54 6.00 29.26
N GLY A 517 2.26 6.93 28.33
CA GLY A 517 2.71 8.31 28.43
C GLY A 517 4.23 8.46 28.57
N GLY A 518 5.00 7.49 28.06
CA GLY A 518 6.45 7.41 28.26
C GLY A 518 7.26 8.49 27.58
N LEU A 519 6.66 9.29 26.67
CA LEU A 519 7.37 10.34 25.93
C LEU A 519 6.47 11.55 25.68
N ARG A 520 7.03 12.75 25.84
CA ARG A 520 6.41 14.03 25.50
C ARG A 520 6.92 14.50 24.14
N VAL A 521 6.03 14.73 23.18
CA VAL A 521 6.40 15.05 21.79
C VAL A 521 5.69 16.32 21.34
N TYR A 522 6.42 17.25 20.72
CA TYR A 522 5.80 18.39 20.05
C TYR A 522 5.03 17.90 18.83
N ALA A 523 3.75 18.17 18.81
CA ALA A 523 2.87 17.79 17.72
C ALA A 523 1.64 18.72 17.66
N PRO A 524 1.11 19.02 16.47
CA PRO A 524 -0.09 19.82 16.34
C PRO A 524 -1.29 19.05 16.91
N HIS A 525 -2.14 19.73 17.64
CA HIS A 525 -3.46 19.26 18.06
C HIS A 525 -4.49 20.38 17.89
N GLU A 526 -5.75 20.02 17.56
CA GLU A 526 -6.89 20.95 17.46
C GLU A 526 -7.36 21.41 18.84
#